data_c2b65236439efcf1b956a4fd0cfeb79f
#
_entry.id   c2b65236439efcf1b956a4fd0cfeb79f
#
_cell.length_a   1.000
_cell.length_b   1.000
_cell.length_c   1.000
_cell.angle_alpha   90.00
_cell.angle_beta   90.00
_cell.angle_gamma   90.00
#
_symmetry.space_group_name_H-M   'P 1'
#
loop_
_entity.id
_entity.type
_entity.pdbx_description
1 polymer ?
#
loop_
_entity_poly.entity_id
_entity_poly.type
_entity_poly.pdbx_seq_one_letter_code
_entity_poly.pdbx_strand_id
1 'polypeptide(L)'
;MTRNPGPSAKSLARAVLQEEAPLSAEEILARCLARERITSRNPLQTVRNALTADPYCGRTADGRYVYLPRFLRGACVRLVMDMLAPEKRLLVTDQDVVELLWVMRSGGESGPAPTLALEGGPTVQPTTPLGRLVYELSPILEMPAPFWSWWTQRRQEGADSLLICCDDAETGRFHAEAIRAANQDAGAVERRNAELLDAAGAILRKSQNRMAQHDLVHRLLAWGVYQGSPAPEPLGVVLFALDTPFVVDRRYVTYRTDLTPALRRLFAHRLAEGRKGRDRAWRVVLDQADDGEPEEQPASLPAPMLPTILRAYRLRVTLAWTRQVWRVLELRDDQTLDDLHLAIQRAFDWDNDHLYAFHLGSRPNDALTAIAGIAPYGGGPFLDDESPVSDEVVLAELELQPGQRFSYLFDFGDQLLHEIEVLSAAPAVGDAYPRVVESHGQAPPQYPNLEEDWDDEEDEE
;
A
#
# COMPACT_ATOMS: atom_id res chain seq x y z
N MET A 1 -29.51 -30.72 -34.69
CA MET A 1 -28.28 -31.23 -34.00
C MET A 1 -27.51 -30.02 -33.53
N THR A 2 -27.70 -29.59 -32.28
CA THR A 2 -26.89 -28.57 -31.64
C THR A 2 -25.50 -29.14 -31.39
N ARG A 3 -24.48 -28.66 -32.11
CA ARG A 3 -23.10 -28.99 -31.86
C ARG A 3 -22.81 -28.57 -30.40
N ASN A 4 -22.49 -29.54 -29.56
CA ASN A 4 -21.97 -29.25 -28.23
C ASN A 4 -20.72 -28.38 -28.44
N PRO A 5 -20.67 -27.14 -27.92
CA PRO A 5 -19.44 -26.34 -28.04
C PRO A 5 -18.33 -27.13 -27.32
N GLY A 6 -17.23 -27.39 -28.02
CA GLY A 6 -16.07 -28.08 -27.43
C GLY A 6 -15.55 -27.31 -26.19
N PRO A 7 -14.64 -27.94 -25.40
CA PRO A 7 -14.13 -27.31 -24.18
C PRO A 7 -13.52 -25.93 -24.46
N SER A 8 -13.75 -24.98 -23.57
CA SER A 8 -13.19 -23.63 -23.69
C SER A 8 -11.66 -23.64 -23.59
N ALA A 9 -10.98 -22.63 -24.17
CA ALA A 9 -9.54 -22.49 -24.02
C ALA A 9 -9.10 -22.44 -22.52
N LYS A 10 -9.96 -21.90 -21.67
CA LYS A 10 -9.77 -21.84 -20.21
C LYS A 10 -9.78 -23.25 -19.60
N SER A 11 -10.77 -24.05 -19.90
CA SER A 11 -10.88 -25.43 -19.37
C SER A 11 -9.77 -26.33 -19.89
N LEU A 12 -9.37 -26.18 -21.16
CA LEU A 12 -8.24 -26.91 -21.74
C LEU A 12 -6.90 -26.54 -21.08
N ALA A 13 -6.62 -25.26 -20.93
CA ALA A 13 -5.38 -24.77 -20.32
C ALA A 13 -5.29 -25.20 -18.84
N ARG A 14 -6.39 -25.12 -18.09
CA ARG A 14 -6.48 -25.60 -16.70
C ARG A 14 -6.21 -27.10 -16.63
N ALA A 15 -6.82 -27.90 -17.47
CA ALA A 15 -6.60 -29.36 -17.51
C ALA A 15 -5.14 -29.72 -17.79
N VAL A 16 -4.47 -28.98 -18.69
CA VAL A 16 -3.03 -29.17 -18.95
C VAL A 16 -2.22 -28.87 -17.70
N LEU A 17 -2.49 -27.76 -17.01
CA LEU A 17 -1.75 -27.39 -15.79
C LEU A 17 -2.04 -28.28 -14.59
N GLN A 18 -3.20 -28.95 -14.56
CA GLN A 18 -3.52 -29.95 -13.56
C GLN A 18 -2.71 -31.24 -13.73
N GLU A 19 -2.26 -31.55 -14.93
CA GLU A 19 -1.44 -32.75 -15.21
C GLU A 19 0.05 -32.46 -15.06
N GLU A 20 0.49 -31.32 -15.63
CA GLU A 20 1.89 -30.90 -15.66
C GLU A 20 2.00 -29.40 -15.32
N ALA A 21 2.82 -29.05 -14.35
CA ALA A 21 3.17 -27.69 -14.00
C ALA A 21 4.55 -27.66 -13.30
N PRO A 22 5.32 -26.54 -13.41
CA PRO A 22 5.03 -25.29 -14.13
C PRO A 22 5.35 -25.34 -15.63
N LEU A 23 4.56 -24.67 -16.47
CA LEU A 23 4.69 -24.62 -17.92
C LEU A 23 4.66 -23.18 -18.46
N SER A 24 5.35 -22.93 -19.58
CA SER A 24 5.21 -21.68 -20.35
C SER A 24 3.87 -21.64 -21.10
N ALA A 25 3.44 -20.45 -21.54
CA ALA A 25 2.21 -20.33 -22.33
C ALA A 25 2.30 -21.09 -23.68
N GLU A 26 3.48 -21.16 -24.26
CA GLU A 26 3.81 -21.85 -25.50
C GLU A 26 3.69 -23.37 -25.31
N GLU A 27 4.23 -23.90 -24.22
CA GLU A 27 4.12 -25.32 -23.86
C GLU A 27 2.67 -25.71 -23.58
N ILE A 28 1.90 -24.85 -22.88
CA ILE A 28 0.47 -25.07 -22.63
C ILE A 28 -0.30 -25.06 -23.96
N LEU A 29 -0.05 -24.09 -24.85
CA LEU A 29 -0.70 -24.06 -26.16
C LEU A 29 -0.42 -25.32 -26.94
N ALA A 30 0.82 -25.78 -27.00
CA ALA A 30 1.18 -27.01 -27.73
C ALA A 30 0.39 -28.23 -27.23
N ARG A 31 0.26 -28.37 -25.89
CA ARG A 31 -0.51 -29.45 -25.27
C ARG A 31 -2.03 -29.30 -25.49
N CYS A 32 -2.54 -28.07 -25.46
CA CYS A 32 -3.96 -27.81 -25.78
C CYS A 32 -4.26 -28.20 -27.21
N LEU A 33 -3.43 -27.81 -28.17
CA LEU A 33 -3.62 -28.13 -29.60
C LEU A 33 -3.49 -29.63 -29.91
N ALA A 34 -2.74 -30.38 -29.11
CA ALA A 34 -2.67 -31.85 -29.20
C ALA A 34 -3.96 -32.52 -28.75
N ARG A 35 -4.81 -31.87 -27.96
CA ARG A 35 -6.07 -32.38 -27.43
C ARG A 35 -7.27 -31.92 -28.24
N GLU A 36 -7.31 -30.61 -28.56
CA GLU A 36 -8.47 -29.98 -29.20
C GLU A 36 -8.03 -28.77 -30.04
N ARG A 37 -8.80 -28.47 -31.10
CA ARG A 37 -8.54 -27.31 -31.95
C ARG A 37 -8.99 -26.02 -31.28
N ILE A 38 -8.07 -25.07 -31.09
CA ILE A 38 -8.38 -23.69 -30.67
C ILE A 38 -8.66 -22.86 -31.93
N THR A 39 -9.93 -22.47 -32.13
CA THR A 39 -10.35 -21.61 -33.23
C THR A 39 -10.16 -20.14 -32.90
N SER A 40 -8.96 -19.64 -33.04
CA SER A 40 -8.64 -18.23 -32.82
C SER A 40 -7.60 -17.73 -33.83
N ARG A 41 -7.65 -16.43 -34.19
CA ARG A 41 -6.63 -15.80 -35.03
C ARG A 41 -5.25 -15.74 -34.35
N ASN A 42 -5.23 -15.67 -33.02
CA ASN A 42 -4.02 -15.72 -32.20
C ASN A 42 -4.22 -16.70 -31.04
N PRO A 43 -3.98 -18.01 -31.26
CA PRO A 43 -4.19 -19.04 -30.24
C PRO A 43 -3.37 -18.83 -28.97
N LEU A 44 -2.12 -18.35 -29.09
CA LEU A 44 -1.25 -18.09 -27.95
C LEU A 44 -1.82 -16.99 -27.04
N GLN A 45 -2.28 -15.88 -27.65
CA GLN A 45 -2.90 -14.80 -26.87
C GLN A 45 -4.20 -15.25 -26.22
N THR A 46 -4.97 -16.11 -26.90
CA THR A 46 -6.20 -16.71 -26.35
C THR A 46 -5.89 -17.55 -25.12
N VAL A 47 -4.84 -18.37 -25.16
CA VAL A 47 -4.38 -19.16 -23.99
C VAL A 47 -3.89 -18.24 -22.87
N ARG A 48 -3.08 -17.23 -23.18
CA ARG A 48 -2.61 -16.25 -22.16
C ARG A 48 -3.77 -15.52 -21.48
N ASN A 49 -4.75 -15.09 -22.24
CA ASN A 49 -5.94 -14.41 -21.70
C ASN A 49 -6.77 -15.39 -20.84
N ALA A 50 -6.91 -16.62 -21.29
CA ALA A 50 -7.62 -17.66 -20.53
C ALA A 50 -6.95 -17.98 -19.20
N LEU A 51 -5.62 -18.09 -19.17
CA LEU A 51 -4.83 -18.32 -17.98
C LEU A 51 -4.89 -17.13 -16.99
N THR A 52 -4.88 -15.89 -17.53
CA THR A 52 -4.99 -14.68 -16.69
C THR A 52 -6.38 -14.52 -16.08
N ALA A 53 -7.42 -14.95 -16.81
CA ALA A 53 -8.82 -14.89 -16.34
C ALA A 53 -9.22 -16.10 -15.47
N ASP A 54 -8.33 -17.06 -15.27
CA ASP A 54 -8.60 -18.23 -14.46
C ASP A 54 -8.04 -18.06 -13.04
N PRO A 55 -8.89 -17.92 -12.00
CA PRO A 55 -8.42 -17.70 -10.63
C PRO A 55 -7.65 -18.89 -10.05
N TYR A 56 -7.73 -20.07 -10.67
CA TYR A 56 -6.94 -21.24 -10.27
C TYR A 56 -5.59 -21.34 -10.96
N CYS A 57 -5.28 -20.41 -11.85
CA CYS A 57 -4.00 -20.35 -12.53
C CYS A 57 -3.18 -19.20 -11.98
N GLY A 58 -1.95 -19.49 -11.54
CA GLY A 58 -0.99 -18.49 -11.10
C GLY A 58 0.18 -18.38 -12.07
N ARG A 59 0.81 -17.19 -12.12
CA ARG A 59 2.03 -16.99 -12.90
C ARG A 59 3.21 -16.81 -11.94
N THR A 60 4.21 -17.69 -12.07
CA THR A 60 5.42 -17.68 -11.25
C THR A 60 6.34 -16.50 -11.57
N ALA A 61 7.35 -16.26 -10.75
CA ALA A 61 8.31 -15.16 -10.92
C ALA A 61 9.08 -15.23 -12.24
N ASP A 62 9.40 -16.43 -12.71
CA ASP A 62 10.07 -16.72 -14.00
C ASP A 62 9.12 -16.69 -15.21
N GLY A 63 7.82 -16.42 -14.98
CA GLY A 63 6.82 -16.23 -16.01
C GLY A 63 6.08 -17.49 -16.47
N ARG A 64 6.35 -18.65 -15.87
CA ARG A 64 5.63 -19.90 -16.10
C ARG A 64 4.28 -19.86 -15.40
N TYR A 65 3.40 -20.81 -15.75
CA TYR A 65 2.08 -20.95 -15.16
C TYR A 65 1.98 -22.21 -14.34
N VAL A 66 1.22 -22.13 -13.25
CA VAL A 66 0.94 -23.22 -12.32
C VAL A 66 -0.55 -23.35 -12.09
N TYR A 67 -1.00 -24.58 -11.80
CA TYR A 67 -2.32 -24.80 -11.20
C TYR A 67 -2.20 -24.56 -9.69
N LEU A 68 -2.71 -23.44 -9.25
CA LEU A 68 -2.47 -22.90 -7.92
C LEU A 68 -2.84 -23.86 -6.79
N PRO A 69 -4.02 -24.56 -6.81
CA PRO A 69 -4.40 -25.46 -5.72
C PRO A 69 -3.38 -26.58 -5.44
N ARG A 70 -2.72 -27.09 -6.47
CA ARG A 70 -1.64 -28.10 -6.28
C ARG A 70 -0.30 -27.49 -5.94
N PHE A 71 -0.03 -26.32 -6.51
CA PHE A 71 1.20 -25.61 -6.26
C PHE A 71 1.32 -25.17 -4.80
N LEU A 72 0.19 -24.89 -4.13
CA LEU A 72 0.15 -24.43 -2.74
C LEU A 72 0.38 -25.51 -1.69
N ARG A 73 0.54 -26.77 -2.07
CA ARG A 73 0.86 -27.82 -1.09
C ARG A 73 2.14 -27.48 -0.33
N GLY A 74 2.06 -27.47 1.01
CA GLY A 74 3.15 -27.06 1.90
C GLY A 74 3.34 -25.55 2.05
N ALA A 75 2.52 -24.72 1.40
CA ALA A 75 2.52 -23.27 1.66
C ALA A 75 1.92 -23.02 3.05
N CYS A 76 2.59 -22.16 3.84
CA CYS A 76 2.17 -21.83 5.20
C CYS A 76 2.07 -20.32 5.37
N VAL A 77 1.02 -19.89 6.06
CA VAL A 77 0.80 -18.50 6.48
C VAL A 77 0.76 -18.43 8.00
N ARG A 78 1.27 -17.32 8.54
CA ARG A 78 1.22 -17.06 9.97
C ARG A 78 0.05 -16.14 10.28
N LEU A 79 -0.59 -16.36 11.42
CA LEU A 79 -1.63 -15.52 11.96
C LEU A 79 -1.28 -15.18 13.41
N VAL A 80 -1.07 -13.90 13.71
CA VAL A 80 -0.88 -13.43 15.09
C VAL A 80 -2.24 -13.37 15.78
N MET A 81 -2.33 -13.97 16.94
CA MET A 81 -3.58 -14.17 17.67
C MET A 81 -3.79 -13.06 18.72
N ASP A 82 -3.65 -11.82 18.31
CA ASP A 82 -3.81 -10.63 19.17
C ASP A 82 -5.22 -10.01 19.09
N MET A 83 -5.89 -10.17 17.95
CA MET A 83 -7.21 -9.56 17.70
C MET A 83 -8.31 -10.63 17.69
N LEU A 84 -8.77 -10.97 18.90
CA LEU A 84 -9.73 -12.04 19.16
C LEU A 84 -11.01 -11.50 19.78
N ALA A 85 -12.16 -12.03 19.36
CA ALA A 85 -13.42 -11.95 20.08
C ALA A 85 -13.93 -13.36 20.36
N PRO A 86 -13.39 -14.05 21.38
CA PRO A 86 -13.75 -15.43 21.70
C PRO A 86 -15.25 -15.59 22.03
N GLU A 87 -15.86 -14.56 22.67
CA GLU A 87 -17.28 -14.52 23.00
C GLU A 87 -18.15 -14.54 21.75
N LYS A 88 -17.70 -13.86 20.67
CA LYS A 88 -18.38 -13.81 19.38
C LYS A 88 -17.89 -14.89 18.42
N ARG A 89 -16.87 -15.67 18.81
CA ARG A 89 -16.19 -16.70 17.99
C ARG A 89 -15.56 -16.13 16.71
N LEU A 90 -15.15 -14.86 16.74
CA LEU A 90 -14.57 -14.15 15.61
C LEU A 90 -13.06 -13.96 15.76
N LEU A 91 -12.36 -14.04 14.65
CA LEU A 91 -10.94 -13.89 14.50
C LEU A 91 -10.66 -12.96 13.31
N VAL A 92 -10.01 -11.83 13.57
CA VAL A 92 -9.54 -10.95 12.50
C VAL A 92 -8.26 -11.54 11.91
N THR A 93 -8.17 -11.54 10.61
CA THR A 93 -7.05 -12.16 9.88
C THR A 93 -6.56 -11.25 8.75
N ASP A 94 -5.48 -11.65 8.11
CA ASP A 94 -4.95 -10.99 6.92
C ASP A 94 -5.45 -11.65 5.62
N GLN A 95 -5.31 -10.94 4.51
CA GLN A 95 -5.80 -11.38 3.21
C GLN A 95 -5.14 -12.67 2.74
N ASP A 96 -3.87 -12.91 3.08
CA ASP A 96 -3.13 -14.11 2.71
C ASP A 96 -3.71 -15.40 3.32
N VAL A 97 -4.22 -15.31 4.56
CA VAL A 97 -4.91 -16.45 5.22
C VAL A 97 -6.18 -16.82 4.45
N VAL A 98 -6.98 -15.80 4.07
CA VAL A 98 -8.24 -16.04 3.36
C VAL A 98 -7.98 -16.56 1.95
N GLU A 99 -7.06 -15.95 1.22
CA GLU A 99 -6.73 -16.40 -0.13
C GLU A 99 -6.15 -17.84 -0.15
N LEU A 100 -5.37 -18.21 0.86
CA LEU A 100 -4.87 -19.58 0.99
C LEU A 100 -6.01 -20.56 1.27
N LEU A 101 -6.86 -20.29 2.28
CA LEU A 101 -7.92 -21.19 2.71
C LEU A 101 -9.02 -21.36 1.65
N TRP A 102 -9.37 -20.30 0.92
CA TRP A 102 -10.47 -20.31 -0.04
C TRP A 102 -10.03 -20.27 -1.50
N VAL A 103 -8.80 -20.65 -1.81
CA VAL A 103 -8.28 -20.66 -3.19
C VAL A 103 -9.22 -21.42 -4.17
N MET A 104 -9.91 -22.47 -3.74
CA MET A 104 -10.87 -23.22 -4.55
C MET A 104 -12.23 -22.53 -4.73
N ARG A 105 -12.46 -21.37 -4.10
CA ARG A 105 -13.69 -20.59 -4.22
C ARG A 105 -13.49 -19.23 -4.89
N SER A 106 -12.27 -18.90 -5.25
CA SER A 106 -11.90 -17.61 -5.85
C SER A 106 -12.60 -17.28 -7.18
N GLY A 107 -13.15 -18.25 -7.88
CA GLY A 107 -13.82 -18.07 -9.17
C GLY A 107 -15.35 -18.07 -9.15
N GLY A 108 -15.99 -18.01 -7.96
CA GLY A 108 -17.44 -18.20 -7.84
C GLY A 108 -17.91 -19.63 -8.07
N GLU A 109 -16.99 -20.58 -8.22
CA GLU A 109 -17.27 -22.01 -8.29
C GLU A 109 -17.47 -22.57 -6.88
N SER A 110 -18.30 -23.62 -6.76
CA SER A 110 -18.55 -24.31 -5.49
C SER A 110 -17.36 -25.22 -5.16
N GLY A 111 -16.28 -24.65 -4.64
CA GLY A 111 -15.16 -25.44 -4.13
C GLY A 111 -15.45 -26.03 -2.74
N PRO A 112 -14.63 -27.00 -2.27
CA PRO A 112 -14.76 -27.56 -0.93
C PRO A 112 -14.61 -26.49 0.14
N ALA A 113 -15.37 -26.62 1.22
CA ALA A 113 -15.14 -25.77 2.40
C ALA A 113 -13.80 -26.17 3.05
N PRO A 114 -12.99 -25.21 3.49
CA PRO A 114 -11.73 -25.51 4.15
C PRO A 114 -11.97 -26.27 5.45
N THR A 115 -11.16 -27.29 5.71
CA THR A 115 -11.09 -28.01 6.97
C THR A 115 -9.69 -27.84 7.55
N LEU A 116 -9.61 -27.53 8.84
CA LEU A 116 -8.38 -27.23 9.55
C LEU A 116 -8.15 -28.26 10.64
N ALA A 117 -7.20 -29.15 10.44
CA ALA A 117 -6.77 -30.12 11.44
C ALA A 117 -5.85 -29.41 12.45
N LEU A 118 -6.28 -29.28 13.70
CA LEU A 118 -5.50 -28.62 14.76
C LEU A 118 -4.49 -29.62 15.34
N GLU A 119 -3.24 -29.19 15.54
CA GLU A 119 -2.20 -30.03 16.11
C GLU A 119 -2.58 -30.53 17.52
N GLY A 120 -2.67 -31.86 17.69
CA GLY A 120 -3.10 -32.45 18.94
C GLY A 120 -4.52 -32.08 19.36
N GLY A 121 -5.37 -31.68 18.43
CA GLY A 121 -6.73 -31.23 18.63
C GLY A 121 -7.73 -31.73 17.60
N PRO A 122 -8.94 -31.17 17.57
CA PRO A 122 -9.97 -31.54 16.62
C PRO A 122 -9.69 -30.99 15.21
N THR A 123 -10.39 -31.55 14.22
CA THR A 123 -10.56 -30.91 12.91
C THR A 123 -11.75 -29.95 12.97
N VAL A 124 -11.56 -28.72 12.53
CA VAL A 124 -12.58 -27.68 12.54
C VAL A 124 -12.82 -27.10 11.14
N GLN A 125 -13.92 -26.41 10.97
CA GLN A 125 -14.30 -25.79 9.72
C GLN A 125 -14.50 -24.29 9.93
N PRO A 126 -13.54 -23.43 9.52
CA PRO A 126 -13.71 -21.99 9.59
C PRO A 126 -14.75 -21.53 8.58
N THR A 127 -15.49 -20.47 8.91
CA THR A 127 -16.44 -19.83 8.01
C THR A 127 -16.17 -18.32 7.91
N THR A 128 -16.64 -17.70 6.84
CA THR A 128 -16.63 -16.24 6.70
C THR A 128 -18.04 -15.72 6.96
N PRO A 129 -18.31 -15.04 8.10
CA PRO A 129 -19.67 -14.69 8.51
C PRO A 129 -20.38 -13.66 7.61
N LEU A 130 -19.63 -12.89 6.84
CA LEU A 130 -20.14 -11.75 6.08
C LEU A 130 -19.61 -11.74 4.65
N GLY A 131 -20.36 -12.30 3.72
CA GLY A 131 -19.96 -12.49 2.31
C GLY A 131 -19.60 -11.25 1.48
N ARG A 132 -19.71 -10.04 1.98
CA ARG A 132 -19.38 -8.81 1.23
C ARG A 132 -18.65 -7.71 2.01
N LEU A 133 -18.80 -7.60 3.32
CA LEU A 133 -18.15 -6.56 4.13
C LEU A 133 -16.66 -6.87 4.41
N VAL A 134 -16.27 -8.11 4.20
CA VAL A 134 -14.94 -8.66 4.48
C VAL A 134 -13.85 -8.05 3.57
N TYR A 135 -14.20 -7.60 2.37
CA TYR A 135 -13.20 -7.10 1.40
C TYR A 135 -12.75 -5.65 1.62
N GLU A 136 -13.35 -4.93 2.56
CA GLU A 136 -13.06 -3.49 2.67
C GLU A 136 -12.00 -3.12 3.71
N LEU A 137 -11.80 -3.93 4.76
CA LEU A 137 -10.90 -3.56 5.87
C LEU A 137 -9.96 -4.69 6.30
N SER A 138 -10.46 -5.78 6.84
CA SER A 138 -9.69 -6.98 7.19
C SER A 138 -10.63 -8.18 7.17
N PRO A 139 -10.19 -9.32 6.63
CA PRO A 139 -11.00 -10.52 6.62
C PRO A 139 -11.29 -11.01 8.05
N ILE A 140 -12.52 -11.46 8.29
CA ILE A 140 -12.93 -12.02 9.57
C ILE A 140 -13.29 -13.49 9.36
N LEU A 141 -12.77 -14.35 10.24
CA LEU A 141 -13.10 -15.75 10.31
C LEU A 141 -13.99 -16.01 11.53
N GLU A 142 -15.07 -16.75 11.34
CA GLU A 142 -15.81 -17.36 12.43
C GLU A 142 -15.23 -18.75 12.69
N MET A 143 -14.77 -18.97 13.92
CA MET A 143 -14.18 -20.23 14.34
C MET A 143 -15.13 -20.97 15.29
N PRO A 144 -15.34 -22.27 15.09
CA PRO A 144 -16.28 -23.04 15.93
C PRO A 144 -15.74 -23.24 17.35
N ALA A 145 -16.64 -23.52 18.30
CA ALA A 145 -16.32 -23.68 19.72
C ALA A 145 -15.13 -24.62 20.02
N PRO A 146 -14.95 -25.78 19.35
CA PRO A 146 -13.79 -26.64 19.57
C PRO A 146 -12.45 -25.97 19.30
N PHE A 147 -12.38 -25.03 18.31
CA PHE A 147 -11.18 -24.24 18.09
C PHE A 147 -10.83 -23.37 19.30
N TRP A 148 -11.81 -22.67 19.87
CA TRP A 148 -11.58 -21.77 20.99
C TRP A 148 -11.13 -22.51 22.26
N SER A 149 -11.69 -23.70 22.52
CA SER A 149 -11.26 -24.56 23.61
C SER A 149 -9.81 -25.02 23.46
N TRP A 150 -9.45 -25.45 22.25
CA TRP A 150 -8.09 -25.85 21.91
C TRP A 150 -7.12 -24.65 22.01
N TRP A 151 -7.47 -23.49 21.44
CA TRP A 151 -6.63 -22.30 21.49
C TRP A 151 -6.39 -21.79 22.90
N THR A 152 -7.41 -21.77 23.75
CA THR A 152 -7.27 -21.35 25.15
C THR A 152 -6.22 -22.19 25.88
N GLN A 153 -6.20 -23.51 25.66
CA GLN A 153 -5.18 -24.38 26.22
C GLN A 153 -3.78 -24.02 25.68
N ARG A 154 -3.62 -23.87 24.35
CA ARG A 154 -2.34 -23.54 23.73
C ARG A 154 -1.81 -22.18 24.17
N ARG A 155 -2.68 -21.20 24.33
CA ARG A 155 -2.34 -19.88 24.87
C ARG A 155 -1.82 -19.96 26.31
N GLN A 156 -2.40 -20.79 27.16
CA GLN A 156 -1.91 -21.06 28.52
C GLN A 156 -0.51 -21.70 28.50
N GLU A 157 -0.20 -22.48 27.49
CA GLU A 157 1.13 -23.04 27.22
C GLU A 157 2.10 -22.00 26.61
N GLY A 158 1.62 -20.78 26.36
CA GLY A 158 2.40 -19.62 25.86
C GLY A 158 2.44 -19.44 24.37
N ALA A 159 1.52 -20.07 23.59
CA ALA A 159 1.36 -19.78 22.18
C ALA A 159 0.77 -18.37 21.95
N ASP A 160 1.26 -17.67 20.92
CA ASP A 160 0.84 -16.33 20.52
C ASP A 160 0.42 -16.26 19.06
N SER A 161 0.77 -17.26 18.27
CA SER A 161 0.57 -17.27 16.83
C SER A 161 0.07 -18.64 16.36
N LEU A 162 -0.61 -18.64 15.23
CA LEU A 162 -1.09 -19.82 14.55
C LEU A 162 -0.40 -19.93 13.18
N LEU A 163 0.20 -21.08 12.91
CA LEU A 163 0.72 -21.40 11.59
C LEU A 163 -0.30 -22.25 10.87
N ILE A 164 -0.81 -21.80 9.72
CA ILE A 164 -1.78 -22.51 8.89
C ILE A 164 -1.08 -22.97 7.61
N CYS A 165 -1.04 -24.27 7.37
CA CYS A 165 -0.38 -24.87 6.22
C CYS A 165 -1.37 -25.66 5.34
N CYS A 166 -1.14 -25.59 4.02
CA CYS A 166 -1.93 -26.27 3.02
C CYS A 166 -1.45 -27.70 2.83
N ASP A 167 -2.27 -28.70 3.17
CA ASP A 167 -2.02 -30.11 2.85
C ASP A 167 -2.51 -30.47 1.45
N ASP A 168 -3.71 -30.01 1.12
CA ASP A 168 -4.37 -30.29 -0.17
C ASP A 168 -5.52 -29.31 -0.39
N ALA A 169 -5.26 -28.26 -1.16
CA ALA A 169 -6.27 -27.24 -1.44
C ALA A 169 -7.40 -27.75 -2.35
N GLU A 170 -7.16 -28.74 -3.23
CA GLU A 170 -8.22 -29.31 -4.09
C GLU A 170 -9.31 -29.97 -3.25
N THR A 171 -8.95 -30.56 -2.12
CA THR A 171 -9.91 -31.20 -1.17
C THR A 171 -10.23 -30.31 0.03
N GLY A 172 -9.66 -29.11 0.11
CA GLY A 172 -9.88 -28.16 1.20
C GLY A 172 -9.24 -28.58 2.53
N ARG A 173 -8.15 -29.32 2.52
CA ARG A 173 -7.47 -29.80 3.73
C ARG A 173 -6.29 -28.95 4.07
N PHE A 174 -6.29 -28.48 5.31
CA PHE A 174 -5.24 -27.69 5.92
C PHE A 174 -4.97 -28.20 7.34
N HIS A 175 -3.79 -27.93 7.85
CA HIS A 175 -3.51 -28.12 9.28
C HIS A 175 -3.07 -26.81 9.92
N ALA A 176 -3.19 -26.73 11.24
CA ALA A 176 -2.77 -25.57 12.01
C ALA A 176 -1.99 -25.99 13.26
N GLU A 177 -0.88 -25.30 13.48
CA GLU A 177 0.00 -25.46 14.62
C GLU A 177 -0.01 -24.17 15.45
N ALA A 178 -0.11 -24.33 16.77
CA ALA A 178 0.05 -23.23 17.70
C ALA A 178 1.53 -23.01 17.97
N ILE A 179 2.04 -21.82 17.66
CA ILE A 179 3.45 -21.51 17.79
C ILE A 179 3.66 -20.35 18.78
N ARG A 180 4.88 -20.26 19.33
CA ARG A 180 5.35 -19.13 20.10
C ARG A 180 6.40 -18.40 19.26
N ALA A 181 6.16 -17.13 18.93
CA ALA A 181 7.09 -16.32 18.13
C ALA A 181 8.50 -16.29 18.75
N ALA A 182 8.58 -16.19 20.08
CA ALA A 182 9.86 -16.19 20.79
C ALA A 182 10.71 -17.47 20.62
N ASN A 183 10.10 -18.58 20.20
CA ASN A 183 10.82 -19.84 19.97
C ASN A 183 11.32 -19.99 18.53
N GLN A 184 11.03 -19.04 17.66
CA GLN A 184 11.46 -19.07 16.26
C GLN A 184 12.81 -18.36 16.09
N ASP A 185 13.58 -18.76 15.10
CA ASP A 185 14.77 -18.02 14.68
C ASP A 185 14.36 -16.67 14.07
N ALA A 186 14.47 -15.60 14.88
CA ALA A 186 14.09 -14.25 14.47
C ALA A 186 14.81 -13.81 13.20
N GLY A 187 16.11 -14.15 13.04
CA GLY A 187 16.85 -13.80 11.84
C GLY A 187 16.37 -14.57 10.59
N ALA A 188 15.88 -15.80 10.77
CA ALA A 188 15.26 -16.54 9.65
C ALA A 188 13.90 -15.95 9.28
N VAL A 189 13.08 -15.56 10.26
CA VAL A 189 11.79 -14.88 10.00
C VAL A 189 12.02 -13.55 9.30
N GLU A 190 12.99 -12.73 9.74
CA GLU A 190 13.34 -11.46 9.11
C GLU A 190 13.76 -11.63 7.64
N ARG A 191 14.58 -12.65 7.33
CA ARG A 191 14.92 -12.96 5.92
C ARG A 191 13.68 -13.31 5.09
N ARG A 192 12.73 -14.07 5.66
CA ARG A 192 11.47 -14.41 4.98
C ARG A 192 10.58 -13.18 4.77
N ASN A 193 10.55 -12.26 5.74
CA ASN A 193 9.86 -10.98 5.61
C ASN A 193 10.47 -10.13 4.49
N ALA A 194 11.81 -10.08 4.39
CA ALA A 194 12.50 -9.38 3.31
C ALA A 194 12.19 -10.00 1.93
N GLU A 195 12.19 -11.33 1.81
CA GLU A 195 11.80 -12.02 0.57
C GLU A 195 10.35 -11.69 0.17
N LEU A 196 9.42 -11.63 1.13
CA LEU A 196 8.03 -11.25 0.91
C LEU A 196 7.93 -9.80 0.40
N LEU A 197 8.65 -8.85 1.02
CA LEU A 197 8.69 -7.44 0.62
C LEU A 197 9.29 -7.27 -0.78
N ASP A 198 10.38 -7.96 -1.08
CA ASP A 198 11.05 -7.91 -2.39
C ASP A 198 10.13 -8.44 -3.50
N ALA A 199 9.45 -9.55 -3.24
CA ALA A 199 8.47 -10.11 -4.17
C ALA A 199 7.29 -9.15 -4.39
N ALA A 200 6.71 -8.60 -3.32
CA ALA A 200 5.63 -7.62 -3.41
C ALA A 200 6.06 -6.39 -4.21
N GLY A 201 7.23 -5.84 -3.94
CA GLY A 201 7.80 -4.71 -4.68
C GLY A 201 8.02 -5.03 -6.15
N ALA A 202 8.55 -6.22 -6.48
CA ALA A 202 8.76 -6.64 -7.87
C ALA A 202 7.43 -6.82 -8.64
N ILE A 203 6.40 -7.34 -7.98
CA ILE A 203 5.04 -7.47 -8.55
C ILE A 203 4.44 -6.08 -8.81
N LEU A 204 4.50 -5.18 -7.83
CA LEU A 204 3.90 -3.85 -7.92
C LEU A 204 4.58 -2.98 -8.96
N ARG A 205 5.90 -3.00 -9.07
CA ARG A 205 6.64 -2.27 -10.12
C ARG A 205 6.20 -2.66 -11.54
N LYS A 206 5.76 -3.91 -11.76
CA LYS A 206 5.20 -4.38 -13.04
C LYS A 206 3.74 -3.98 -13.26
N SER A 207 3.08 -3.38 -12.27
CA SER A 207 1.65 -3.07 -12.22
C SER A 207 1.37 -1.60 -11.90
N GLN A 208 2.16 -0.67 -12.46
CA GLN A 208 2.05 0.77 -12.23
C GLN A 208 2.13 1.16 -10.74
N ASN A 209 2.87 0.40 -9.96
CA ASN A 209 3.11 0.57 -8.52
C ASN A 209 1.85 0.52 -7.63
N ARG A 210 0.71 0.04 -8.13
CA ARG A 210 -0.54 -0.09 -7.36
C ARG A 210 -1.31 -1.34 -7.75
N MET A 211 -1.87 -2.04 -6.75
CA MET A 211 -2.67 -3.25 -6.96
C MET A 211 -3.63 -3.48 -5.79
N ALA A 212 -4.74 -4.15 -6.04
CA ALA A 212 -5.60 -4.61 -4.95
C ALA A 212 -4.90 -5.68 -4.10
N GLN A 213 -5.17 -5.70 -2.79
CA GLN A 213 -4.49 -6.62 -1.87
C GLN A 213 -4.69 -8.09 -2.28
N HIS A 214 -5.91 -8.47 -2.64
CA HIS A 214 -6.21 -9.86 -3.06
C HIS A 214 -5.43 -10.27 -4.32
N ASP A 215 -5.28 -9.36 -5.31
CA ASP A 215 -4.48 -9.64 -6.51
C ASP A 215 -2.99 -9.76 -6.18
N LEU A 216 -2.49 -8.95 -5.23
CA LEU A 216 -1.11 -9.05 -4.78
C LEU A 216 -0.88 -10.40 -4.09
N VAL A 217 -1.76 -10.79 -3.17
CA VAL A 217 -1.66 -12.07 -2.46
C VAL A 217 -1.72 -13.24 -3.44
N HIS A 218 -2.65 -13.24 -4.37
CA HIS A 218 -2.75 -14.27 -5.39
C HIS A 218 -1.43 -14.44 -6.17
N ARG A 219 -0.77 -13.34 -6.52
CA ARG A 219 0.54 -13.38 -7.18
C ARG A 219 1.67 -13.84 -6.27
N LEU A 220 1.67 -13.42 -5.00
CA LEU A 220 2.65 -13.88 -4.01
C LEU A 220 2.53 -15.38 -3.77
N LEU A 221 1.30 -15.92 -3.68
CA LEU A 221 1.04 -17.36 -3.62
C LEU A 221 1.61 -18.09 -4.85
N ALA A 222 1.37 -17.56 -6.06
CA ALA A 222 1.90 -18.14 -7.30
C ALA A 222 3.43 -18.02 -7.42
N TRP A 223 4.06 -17.02 -6.76
CA TRP A 223 5.52 -16.90 -6.71
C TRP A 223 6.16 -17.83 -5.68
N GLY A 224 5.35 -18.56 -4.91
CA GLY A 224 5.83 -19.52 -3.92
C GLY A 224 6.45 -18.88 -2.66
N VAL A 225 6.15 -17.61 -2.40
CA VAL A 225 6.73 -16.87 -1.26
C VAL A 225 6.36 -17.52 0.07
N TYR A 226 5.19 -18.13 0.16
CA TYR A 226 4.69 -18.82 1.36
C TYR A 226 5.17 -20.29 1.47
N GLN A 227 5.99 -20.75 0.54
CA GLN A 227 6.63 -22.07 0.62
C GLN A 227 7.97 -21.95 1.34
N GLY A 228 8.25 -22.89 2.23
CA GLY A 228 9.47 -22.89 3.02
C GLY A 228 9.25 -22.54 4.48
N SER A 229 10.28 -22.79 5.30
CA SER A 229 10.25 -22.62 6.75
C SER A 229 11.41 -21.71 7.21
N PRO A 230 11.17 -20.81 8.16
CA PRO A 230 9.87 -20.48 8.76
C PRO A 230 8.97 -19.74 7.77
N ALA A 231 7.66 -19.70 8.05
CA ALA A 231 6.74 -18.83 7.35
C ALA A 231 7.07 -17.36 7.68
N PRO A 232 6.89 -16.41 6.73
CA PRO A 232 6.98 -14.99 7.04
C PRO A 232 5.93 -14.57 8.05
N GLU A 233 6.08 -13.40 8.63
CA GLU A 233 5.00 -12.79 9.40
C GLU A 233 3.78 -12.47 8.53
N PRO A 234 2.61 -12.24 9.12
CA PRO A 234 1.40 -11.89 8.38
C PRO A 234 1.66 -10.74 7.40
N LEU A 235 1.12 -10.82 6.19
CA LEU A 235 1.35 -9.84 5.13
C LEU A 235 1.04 -8.42 5.60
N GLY A 236 -0.04 -8.23 6.36
CA GLY A 236 -0.42 -6.94 6.93
C GLY A 236 0.64 -6.39 7.87
N VAL A 237 1.23 -7.23 8.72
CA VAL A 237 2.30 -6.81 9.65
C VAL A 237 3.52 -6.33 8.86
N VAL A 238 3.92 -7.10 7.85
CA VAL A 238 5.12 -6.81 7.04
C VAL A 238 4.93 -5.56 6.16
N LEU A 239 3.79 -5.41 5.50
CA LEU A 239 3.51 -4.27 4.62
C LEU A 239 3.29 -2.95 5.38
N PHE A 240 2.71 -3.02 6.58
CA PHE A 240 2.42 -1.83 7.40
C PHE A 240 3.58 -1.36 8.26
N ALA A 241 4.74 -2.03 8.23
CA ALA A 241 5.91 -1.53 8.92
C ALA A 241 6.33 -0.16 8.35
N LEU A 242 6.63 0.80 9.25
CA LEU A 242 6.86 2.20 8.88
C LEU A 242 8.10 2.41 7.99
N ASP A 243 9.03 1.49 8.01
CA ASP A 243 10.28 1.53 7.24
C ASP A 243 10.18 0.89 5.86
N THR A 244 9.01 0.39 5.48
CA THR A 244 8.79 -0.24 4.18
C THR A 244 8.32 0.73 3.10
N PRO A 245 8.62 0.49 1.80
CA PRO A 245 8.17 1.36 0.70
C PRO A 245 6.70 1.14 0.32
N PHE A 246 5.90 0.54 1.18
CA PHE A 246 4.50 0.25 0.88
C PHE A 246 3.56 1.19 1.63
N VAL A 247 2.52 1.60 0.94
CA VAL A 247 1.37 2.32 1.50
C VAL A 247 0.15 1.47 1.22
N VAL A 248 -0.56 1.13 2.29
CA VAL A 248 -1.79 0.35 2.19
C VAL A 248 -2.96 1.29 2.46
N ASP A 249 -3.80 1.46 1.46
CA ASP A 249 -5.02 2.25 1.51
C ASP A 249 -6.21 1.33 1.25
N ARG A 250 -7.01 1.08 2.29
CA ARG A 250 -8.19 0.19 2.24
C ARG A 250 -7.88 -1.13 1.53
N ARG A 251 -8.24 -1.24 0.25
CA ARG A 251 -8.10 -2.45 -0.57
C ARG A 251 -6.84 -2.50 -1.42
N TYR A 252 -6.08 -1.41 -1.48
CA TYR A 252 -4.96 -1.26 -2.40
C TYR A 252 -3.63 -1.20 -1.68
N VAL A 253 -2.63 -1.83 -2.27
CA VAL A 253 -1.22 -1.68 -1.91
C VAL A 253 -0.54 -0.85 -2.98
N THR A 254 0.16 0.20 -2.58
CA THR A 254 0.92 1.08 -3.46
C THR A 254 2.39 1.02 -3.07
N TYR A 255 3.27 0.87 -4.05
CA TYR A 255 4.72 0.91 -3.88
C TYR A 255 5.21 2.36 -4.04
N ARG A 256 5.79 2.93 -3.00
CA ARG A 256 6.18 4.34 -2.90
C ARG A 256 7.66 4.45 -2.52
N THR A 257 8.53 4.62 -3.51
CA THR A 257 9.97 4.85 -3.29
C THR A 257 10.32 6.31 -3.03
N ASP A 258 9.37 7.20 -3.21
CA ASP A 258 9.49 8.64 -2.98
C ASP A 258 9.28 9.05 -1.50
N LEU A 259 8.77 8.13 -0.66
CA LEU A 259 8.66 8.38 0.78
C LEU A 259 9.95 8.01 1.49
N THR A 260 10.78 8.99 1.77
CA THR A 260 11.98 8.82 2.59
C THR A 260 11.62 8.38 4.02
N PRO A 261 12.57 7.82 4.79
CA PRO A 261 12.32 7.52 6.21
C PRO A 261 11.84 8.74 7.02
N ALA A 262 12.36 9.95 6.72
CA ALA A 262 11.93 11.19 7.33
C ALA A 262 10.45 11.49 7.04
N LEU A 263 10.03 11.43 5.77
CA LEU A 263 8.62 11.63 5.40
C LEU A 263 7.70 10.56 6.00
N ARG A 264 8.17 9.33 6.14
CA ARG A 264 7.40 8.27 6.80
C ARG A 264 7.16 8.54 8.28
N ARG A 265 8.18 9.06 8.98
CA ARG A 265 8.02 9.49 10.37
C ARG A 265 7.03 10.64 10.49
N LEU A 266 7.19 11.66 9.65
CA LEU A 266 6.34 12.84 9.63
C LEU A 266 4.86 12.51 9.37
N PHE A 267 4.59 11.59 8.44
CA PHE A 267 3.23 11.16 8.09
C PHE A 267 2.82 9.83 8.73
N ALA A 268 3.47 9.43 9.83
CA ALA A 268 3.22 8.13 10.47
C ALA A 268 1.74 7.94 10.83
N HIS A 269 1.04 8.99 11.31
CA HIS A 269 -0.38 8.95 11.64
C HIS A 269 -1.25 8.64 10.41
N ARG A 270 -1.00 9.27 9.25
CA ARG A 270 -1.74 9.02 8.00
C ARG A 270 -1.41 7.64 7.41
N LEU A 271 -0.16 7.20 7.53
CA LEU A 271 0.24 5.85 7.13
C LEU A 271 -0.39 4.79 8.04
N ALA A 272 -0.63 5.12 9.30
CA ALA A 272 -1.29 4.25 10.28
C ALA A 272 -2.82 4.22 10.15
N GLU A 273 -3.45 5.13 9.42
CA GLU A 273 -4.91 5.11 9.20
C GLU A 273 -5.40 3.83 8.53
N GLY A 274 -4.58 3.21 7.67
CA GLY A 274 -4.84 1.87 7.18
C GLY A 274 -4.92 0.82 8.31
N ARG A 275 -4.13 1.01 9.39
CA ARG A 275 -4.22 0.21 10.63
C ARG A 275 -5.48 0.57 11.43
N LYS A 276 -5.79 1.86 11.61
CA LYS A 276 -7.01 2.34 12.30
C LYS A 276 -8.28 1.83 11.59
N GLY A 277 -8.25 1.68 10.28
CA GLY A 277 -9.32 1.03 9.53
C GLY A 277 -9.53 -0.43 9.95
N ARG A 278 -8.45 -1.17 10.21
CA ARG A 278 -8.47 -2.54 10.77
C ARG A 278 -9.01 -2.52 12.19
N ASP A 279 -8.53 -1.60 13.03
CA ASP A 279 -8.97 -1.43 14.41
C ASP A 279 -10.41 -0.90 14.50
N ARG A 280 -10.83 -0.06 13.57
CA ARG A 280 -12.20 0.49 13.49
C ARG A 280 -13.21 -0.54 13.01
N ALA A 281 -12.86 -1.39 12.02
CA ALA A 281 -13.68 -2.53 11.64
C ALA A 281 -13.87 -3.50 12.80
N TRP A 282 -12.81 -3.69 13.58
CA TRP A 282 -12.83 -4.48 14.80
C TRP A 282 -13.76 -3.85 15.85
N ARG A 283 -13.67 -2.54 16.10
CA ARG A 283 -14.56 -1.81 17.02
C ARG A 283 -16.01 -1.89 16.58
N VAL A 284 -16.33 -1.71 15.29
CA VAL A 284 -17.71 -1.84 14.77
C VAL A 284 -18.26 -3.26 14.98
N VAL A 285 -17.41 -4.29 14.90
CA VAL A 285 -17.81 -5.67 15.21
C VAL A 285 -17.96 -5.90 16.72
N LEU A 286 -17.22 -5.15 17.57
CA LEU A 286 -17.29 -5.18 19.02
C LEU A 286 -18.29 -4.18 19.60
N ASP A 287 -18.46 -2.98 18.99
CA ASP A 287 -19.17 -1.81 19.50
C ASP A 287 -20.71 -1.90 19.47
N GLN A 288 -21.24 -3.07 19.56
CA GLN A 288 -22.55 -3.20 20.21
C GLN A 288 -22.44 -3.37 21.74
N ALA A 289 -21.29 -3.09 22.31
CA ALA A 289 -21.09 -3.12 23.75
C ALA A 289 -19.96 -2.17 24.16
N ASP A 290 -20.38 -1.09 24.80
CA ASP A 290 -19.67 -0.21 25.75
C ASP A 290 -18.83 0.96 25.20
N ASP A 291 -19.31 2.17 25.54
CA ASP A 291 -18.72 3.49 25.27
C ASP A 291 -17.60 3.81 26.27
N GLY A 292 -16.42 3.30 26.04
CA GLY A 292 -15.23 3.65 26.82
C GLY A 292 -14.05 3.85 25.88
N GLU A 293 -13.76 5.09 25.49
CA GLU A 293 -12.53 5.45 24.80
C GLU A 293 -11.32 5.29 25.75
N PRO A 294 -10.29 4.51 25.39
CA PRO A 294 -8.98 4.68 26.02
C PRO A 294 -8.32 5.90 25.39
N GLU A 295 -8.08 6.94 26.17
CA GLU A 295 -7.13 8.02 25.85
C GLU A 295 -5.73 7.40 25.67
N GLU A 296 -5.34 7.14 24.43
CA GLU A 296 -3.94 6.98 24.09
C GLU A 296 -3.30 8.37 24.09
N GLN A 297 -2.52 8.67 25.12
CA GLN A 297 -1.60 9.80 25.08
C GLN A 297 -0.61 9.55 23.91
N PRO A 298 -0.44 10.51 23.00
CA PRO A 298 0.58 10.40 21.96
C PRO A 298 1.95 10.29 22.66
N ALA A 299 2.69 9.23 22.34
CA ALA A 299 4.07 9.12 22.74
C ALA A 299 4.80 10.35 22.16
N SER A 300 5.18 11.26 23.03
CA SER A 300 6.00 12.41 22.66
C SER A 300 7.29 11.87 22.03
N LEU A 301 7.43 12.11 20.73
CA LEU A 301 8.70 11.88 20.04
C LEU A 301 9.78 12.68 20.75
N PRO A 302 10.97 12.11 21.00
CA PRO A 302 12.08 12.89 21.55
C PRO A 302 12.35 14.03 20.56
N ALA A 303 12.42 15.25 21.10
CA ALA A 303 12.76 16.44 20.30
C ALA A 303 14.02 16.14 19.48
N PRO A 304 14.02 16.39 18.16
CA PRO A 304 15.19 16.15 17.34
C PRO A 304 16.36 16.95 17.91
N MET A 305 17.49 16.28 18.17
CA MET A 305 18.74 16.96 18.45
C MET A 305 19.14 17.68 17.15
N LEU A 306 18.94 19.00 17.13
CA LEU A 306 19.36 19.83 16.00
C LEU A 306 20.86 19.63 15.76
N PRO A 307 21.31 19.47 14.50
CA PRO A 307 22.71 19.33 14.19
C PRO A 307 23.50 20.56 14.67
N THR A 308 24.69 20.35 15.20
CA THR A 308 25.56 21.40 15.73
C THR A 308 26.02 22.42 14.66
N ILE A 309 25.87 22.10 13.39
CA ILE A 309 26.19 22.94 12.23
C ILE A 309 24.94 23.11 11.38
N LEU A 310 24.43 24.34 11.34
CA LEU A 310 23.30 24.69 10.48
C LEU A 310 23.68 24.50 8.99
N ARG A 311 22.77 23.89 8.24
CA ARG A 311 22.89 23.70 6.79
C ARG A 311 21.99 24.70 6.08
N ALA A 312 22.34 25.03 4.84
CA ALA A 312 21.46 25.76 3.94
C ALA A 312 21.08 24.88 2.76
N TYR A 313 19.80 24.80 2.50
CA TYR A 313 19.22 24.18 1.31
C TYR A 313 19.13 25.21 0.19
N ARG A 314 19.57 24.81 -1.00
CA ARG A 314 19.39 25.57 -2.23
C ARG A 314 18.27 24.93 -3.04
N LEU A 315 17.16 25.63 -3.19
CA LEU A 315 15.92 25.13 -3.76
C LEU A 315 15.58 25.90 -5.03
N ARG A 316 15.39 25.18 -6.15
CA ARG A 316 14.84 25.79 -7.37
C ARG A 316 13.33 25.65 -7.35
N VAL A 317 12.64 26.77 -7.37
CA VAL A 317 11.18 26.89 -7.44
C VAL A 317 10.80 27.31 -8.85
N THR A 318 10.06 26.45 -9.56
CA THR A 318 9.68 26.65 -10.96
C THR A 318 8.15 26.66 -11.10
N LEU A 319 7.59 27.62 -11.82
CA LEU A 319 6.16 27.63 -12.14
C LEU A 319 5.82 26.43 -13.06
N ALA A 320 4.88 25.57 -12.65
CA ALA A 320 4.59 24.34 -13.39
C ALA A 320 4.02 24.58 -14.80
N TRP A 321 3.27 25.66 -14.97
CA TRP A 321 2.64 26.01 -16.27
C TRP A 321 3.57 26.78 -17.21
N THR A 322 4.67 27.37 -16.69
CA THR A 322 5.70 28.00 -17.52
C THR A 322 7.09 27.72 -16.94
N ARG A 323 7.70 26.66 -17.46
CA ARG A 323 9.02 26.19 -16.96
C ARG A 323 10.17 27.17 -17.22
N GLN A 324 9.91 28.26 -17.91
CA GLN A 324 10.89 29.33 -18.18
C GLN A 324 10.98 30.32 -17.02
N VAL A 325 10.07 30.28 -16.06
CA VAL A 325 10.07 31.19 -14.91
C VAL A 325 10.40 30.39 -13.66
N TRP A 326 11.55 30.69 -13.05
CA TRP A 326 11.99 30.03 -11.84
C TRP A 326 12.83 30.97 -10.94
N ARG A 327 12.94 30.58 -9.67
CA ARG A 327 13.75 31.24 -8.64
C ARG A 327 14.59 30.17 -7.93
N VAL A 328 15.81 30.53 -7.54
CA VAL A 328 16.62 29.73 -6.62
C VAL A 328 16.64 30.43 -5.29
N LEU A 329 16.12 29.76 -4.28
CA LEU A 329 16.05 30.21 -2.91
C LEU A 329 17.08 29.47 -2.06
N GLU A 330 17.68 30.17 -1.10
CA GLU A 330 18.46 29.57 -0.03
C GLU A 330 17.76 29.76 1.30
N LEU A 331 17.55 28.66 2.02
CA LEU A 331 16.98 28.63 3.37
C LEU A 331 17.86 27.80 4.28
N ARG A 332 17.95 28.17 5.56
CA ARG A 332 18.59 27.34 6.57
C ARG A 332 17.67 26.17 6.97
N ASP A 333 18.28 25.13 7.46
CA ASP A 333 17.56 23.93 7.88
C ASP A 333 16.78 24.11 9.21
N ASP A 334 17.03 25.17 9.98
CA ASP A 334 16.24 25.59 11.15
C ASP A 334 15.01 26.45 10.80
N GLN A 335 14.80 26.77 9.52
CA GLN A 335 13.60 27.47 9.03
C GLN A 335 12.49 26.50 8.69
N THR A 336 11.26 26.99 8.71
CA THR A 336 10.05 26.17 8.51
C THR A 336 9.60 26.13 7.05
N LEU A 337 8.61 25.28 6.76
CA LEU A 337 7.92 25.31 5.47
C LEU A 337 7.12 26.61 5.27
N ASP A 338 6.66 27.27 6.36
CA ASP A 338 6.04 28.58 6.27
C ASP A 338 7.05 29.66 5.84
N ASP A 339 8.29 29.62 6.37
CA ASP A 339 9.37 30.49 5.89
C ASP A 339 9.64 30.30 4.40
N LEU A 340 9.59 29.05 3.91
CA LEU A 340 9.72 28.76 2.47
C LEU A 340 8.55 29.32 1.67
N HIS A 341 7.32 29.17 2.15
CA HIS A 341 6.14 29.78 1.54
C HIS A 341 6.31 31.30 1.40
N LEU A 342 6.62 31.99 2.49
CA LEU A 342 6.83 33.46 2.47
C LEU A 342 7.99 33.88 1.55
N ALA A 343 9.03 33.05 1.45
CA ALA A 343 10.15 33.33 0.53
C ALA A 343 9.72 33.17 -0.93
N ILE A 344 8.86 32.20 -1.25
CA ILE A 344 8.29 31.99 -2.59
C ILE A 344 7.42 33.19 -2.97
N GLN A 345 6.49 33.62 -2.11
CA GLN A 345 5.61 34.77 -2.38
C GLN A 345 6.42 36.03 -2.71
N ARG A 346 7.42 36.34 -1.90
CA ARG A 346 8.32 37.47 -2.14
C ARG A 346 9.13 37.33 -3.42
N ALA A 347 9.58 36.12 -3.77
CA ALA A 347 10.43 35.91 -4.94
C ALA A 347 9.67 36.04 -6.26
N PHE A 348 8.36 35.81 -6.26
CA PHE A 348 7.48 35.96 -7.42
C PHE A 348 6.69 37.26 -7.40
N ASP A 349 6.84 38.10 -6.35
CA ASP A 349 6.12 39.35 -6.15
C ASP A 349 4.59 39.13 -6.12
N TRP A 350 4.16 38.12 -5.36
CA TRP A 350 2.77 37.75 -5.18
C TRP A 350 2.26 38.10 -3.78
N ASP A 351 0.96 38.33 -3.68
CA ASP A 351 0.29 38.61 -2.40
C ASP A 351 0.01 37.28 -1.67
N ASN A 352 0.21 37.26 -0.37
CA ASN A 352 -0.06 36.09 0.48
C ASN A 352 -1.51 36.14 0.97
N ASP A 353 -2.48 36.01 0.06
CA ASP A 353 -3.91 36.20 0.31
C ASP A 353 -4.75 34.89 0.19
N HIS A 354 -4.12 33.76 -0.16
CA HIS A 354 -4.77 32.46 -0.31
C HIS A 354 -4.12 31.35 0.49
N LEU A 355 -4.87 30.24 0.59
CA LEU A 355 -4.39 29.01 1.21
C LEU A 355 -3.32 28.33 0.33
N TYR A 356 -2.44 27.59 0.97
CA TYR A 356 -1.39 26.85 0.29
C TYR A 356 -1.14 25.50 0.94
N ALA A 357 -0.45 24.60 0.20
CA ALA A 357 0.04 23.34 0.71
C ALA A 357 1.35 22.94 0.02
N PHE A 358 2.24 22.30 0.78
CA PHE A 358 3.38 21.56 0.25
C PHE A 358 2.99 20.08 0.11
N HIS A 359 3.35 19.47 -1.01
CA HIS A 359 3.20 18.04 -1.25
C HIS A 359 4.60 17.44 -1.36
N LEU A 360 5.08 16.87 -0.26
CA LEU A 360 6.48 16.46 -0.09
C LEU A 360 6.85 15.15 -0.81
N GLY A 361 5.86 14.40 -1.29
CA GLY A 361 6.08 13.26 -2.18
C GLY A 361 6.34 13.68 -3.63
N SER A 362 6.72 12.74 -4.48
CA SER A 362 6.99 12.99 -5.91
C SER A 362 5.73 13.25 -6.74
N ARG A 363 4.55 13.09 -6.17
CA ARG A 363 3.27 13.28 -6.85
C ARG A 363 2.66 14.61 -6.46
N PRO A 364 2.37 15.51 -7.42
CA PRO A 364 1.64 16.73 -7.11
C PRO A 364 0.23 16.37 -6.59
N ASN A 365 -0.31 17.21 -5.70
CA ASN A 365 -1.64 17.04 -5.09
C ASN A 365 -1.85 15.70 -4.33
N ASP A 366 -0.77 15.16 -3.79
CA ASP A 366 -0.83 13.92 -2.99
C ASP A 366 -1.24 14.24 -1.54
N ALA A 367 -2.50 13.97 -1.21
CA ALA A 367 -3.05 14.23 0.13
C ALA A 367 -2.28 13.52 1.26
N LEU A 368 -1.63 12.36 0.97
CA LEU A 368 -0.83 11.63 1.97
C LEU A 368 0.36 12.46 2.47
N THR A 369 0.98 13.23 1.59
CA THR A 369 2.20 14.02 1.88
C THR A 369 1.95 15.52 1.90
N ALA A 370 0.67 15.93 1.98
CA ALA A 370 0.29 17.34 2.04
C ALA A 370 0.54 17.93 3.44
N ILE A 371 1.19 19.08 3.48
CA ILE A 371 1.33 19.95 4.66
C ILE A 371 0.76 21.31 4.27
N ALA A 372 -0.33 21.70 4.91
CA ALA A 372 -1.00 22.95 4.64
C ALA A 372 -0.49 24.08 5.58
N GLY A 373 -0.62 25.32 5.10
CA GLY A 373 -0.48 26.48 5.96
C GLY A 373 -1.67 26.63 6.91
N ILE A 374 -1.49 27.37 7.99
CA ILE A 374 -2.56 27.75 8.90
C ILE A 374 -3.48 28.74 8.18
N ALA A 375 -4.76 28.36 8.03
CA ALA A 375 -5.77 29.31 7.57
C ALA A 375 -6.07 30.35 8.65
N PRO A 376 -6.23 31.62 8.30
CA PRO A 376 -6.58 32.68 9.25
C PRO A 376 -7.90 32.41 10.02
N TYR A 377 -8.72 31.48 9.52
CA TYR A 377 -10.04 31.14 10.09
C TYR A 377 -10.20 29.65 10.47
N GLY A 378 -9.10 28.88 10.51
CA GLY A 378 -9.12 27.45 10.87
C GLY A 378 -9.72 26.54 9.78
N GLY A 379 -9.09 25.36 9.56
CA GLY A 379 -9.64 24.30 8.71
C GLY A 379 -9.36 24.47 7.21
N GLY A 380 -8.29 23.86 6.72
CA GLY A 380 -8.06 23.61 5.30
C GLY A 380 -8.55 22.19 4.91
N PRO A 381 -8.76 21.92 3.61
CA PRO A 381 -9.32 20.64 3.12
C PRO A 381 -8.42 19.42 3.40
N PHE A 382 -7.21 19.62 3.94
CA PHE A 382 -6.22 18.57 4.24
C PHE A 382 -5.85 18.49 5.73
N LEU A 383 -6.48 19.29 6.59
CA LEU A 383 -6.17 19.34 8.02
C LEU A 383 -7.14 18.42 8.77
N ASP A 384 -6.63 17.33 9.30
CA ASP A 384 -7.17 16.66 10.46
C ASP A 384 -6.43 17.18 11.71
N ASP A 385 -6.98 17.01 12.89
CA ASP A 385 -6.41 17.51 14.16
C ASP A 385 -5.00 16.94 14.47
N GLU A 386 -4.54 15.91 13.75
CA GLU A 386 -3.23 15.26 13.91
C GLU A 386 -2.24 15.61 12.78
N SER A 387 -2.65 16.42 11.80
CA SER A 387 -1.80 16.79 10.65
C SER A 387 -0.80 17.87 11.01
N PRO A 388 0.49 17.70 10.68
CA PRO A 388 1.46 18.75 10.86
C PRO A 388 1.11 19.96 9.98
N VAL A 389 1.31 21.16 10.50
CA VAL A 389 1.13 22.44 9.79
C VAL A 389 2.49 23.02 9.40
N SER A 390 2.50 23.87 8.38
CA SER A 390 3.74 24.32 7.74
C SER A 390 4.67 25.14 8.65
N ASP A 391 4.15 25.84 9.64
CA ASP A 391 4.94 26.60 10.62
C ASP A 391 5.56 25.74 11.73
N GLU A 392 5.06 24.51 11.91
CA GLU A 392 5.61 23.52 12.84
C GLU A 392 6.70 22.65 12.21
N VAL A 393 6.70 22.50 10.86
CA VAL A 393 7.63 21.59 10.17
C VAL A 393 8.89 22.33 9.78
N VAL A 394 9.99 22.01 10.46
CA VAL A 394 11.32 22.53 10.21
C VAL A 394 12.00 21.78 9.06
N LEU A 395 12.69 22.47 8.16
CA LEU A 395 13.33 21.88 6.98
C LEU A 395 14.34 20.77 7.34
N ALA A 396 14.99 20.85 8.52
CA ALA A 396 15.88 19.78 9.01
C ALA A 396 15.16 18.43 9.16
N GLU A 397 13.89 18.43 9.55
CA GLU A 397 13.09 17.20 9.76
C GLU A 397 12.79 16.45 8.47
N LEU A 398 12.82 17.17 7.34
CA LEU A 398 12.55 16.60 6.02
C LEU A 398 13.75 15.82 5.46
N GLU A 399 14.95 15.99 6.02
CA GLU A 399 16.18 15.35 5.56
C GLU A 399 16.37 15.44 4.03
N LEU A 400 16.06 16.60 3.45
CA LEU A 400 16.04 16.80 2.00
C LEU A 400 17.39 16.46 1.36
N GLN A 401 17.33 15.74 0.24
CA GLN A 401 18.52 15.30 -0.50
C GLN A 401 18.62 16.02 -1.85
N PRO A 402 19.84 16.35 -2.33
CA PRO A 402 20.03 16.90 -3.67
C PRO A 402 19.38 16.01 -4.75
N GLY A 403 18.65 16.63 -5.67
CA GLY A 403 17.84 15.98 -6.71
C GLY A 403 16.44 15.56 -6.26
N GLN A 404 16.12 15.65 -4.99
CA GLN A 404 14.75 15.43 -4.50
C GLN A 404 13.82 16.51 -5.05
N ARG A 405 12.60 16.11 -5.40
CA ARG A 405 11.56 17.01 -5.91
C ARG A 405 10.29 16.86 -5.09
N PHE A 406 9.63 17.98 -4.88
CA PHE A 406 8.31 18.08 -4.25
C PHE A 406 7.56 19.27 -4.87
N SER A 407 6.30 19.46 -4.51
CA SER A 407 5.50 20.54 -5.08
C SER A 407 4.93 21.46 -4.01
N TYR A 408 4.66 22.68 -4.41
CA TYR A 408 3.98 23.70 -3.64
C TYR A 408 2.80 24.19 -4.45
N LEU A 409 1.60 24.11 -3.87
CA LEU A 409 0.35 24.58 -4.43
C LEU A 409 -0.08 25.83 -3.66
N PHE A 410 -0.24 26.94 -4.35
CA PHE A 410 -0.81 28.17 -3.82
C PHE A 410 -2.14 28.43 -4.52
N ASP A 411 -3.11 28.94 -3.80
CA ASP A 411 -4.48 29.11 -4.25
C ASP A 411 -5.12 27.81 -4.80
N PHE A 412 -5.97 27.17 -3.99
CA PHE A 412 -6.65 25.93 -4.39
C PHE A 412 -7.71 26.14 -5.48
N GLY A 413 -8.16 27.41 -5.68
CA GLY A 413 -9.08 27.78 -6.76
C GLY A 413 -8.36 27.83 -8.11
N ASP A 414 -7.32 28.68 -8.22
CA ASP A 414 -6.55 28.89 -9.43
C ASP A 414 -5.43 27.85 -9.63
N GLN A 415 -5.13 27.04 -8.62
CA GLN A 415 -4.15 25.95 -8.64
C GLN A 415 -2.75 26.36 -9.13
N LEU A 416 -2.22 27.41 -8.54
CA LEU A 416 -0.90 27.94 -8.88
C LEU A 416 0.21 26.98 -8.38
N LEU A 417 0.46 25.94 -9.18
CA LEU A 417 1.39 24.84 -8.85
C LEU A 417 2.84 25.25 -9.16
N HIS A 418 3.73 24.96 -8.20
CA HIS A 418 5.17 25.11 -8.34
C HIS A 418 5.87 23.77 -8.14
N GLU A 419 6.85 23.48 -8.99
CA GLU A 419 7.79 22.37 -8.81
C GLU A 419 9.00 22.87 -8.04
N ILE A 420 9.37 22.19 -6.96
CA ILE A 420 10.55 22.51 -6.13
C ILE A 420 11.56 21.38 -6.27
N GLU A 421 12.80 21.74 -6.62
CA GLU A 421 13.93 20.83 -6.73
C GLU A 421 15.03 21.23 -5.75
N VAL A 422 15.51 20.29 -4.95
CA VAL A 422 16.66 20.47 -4.06
C VAL A 422 17.93 20.40 -4.89
N LEU A 423 18.63 21.54 -5.06
CA LEU A 423 19.86 21.60 -5.84
C LEU A 423 21.07 21.16 -5.01
N SER A 424 21.13 21.61 -3.78
CA SER A 424 22.23 21.29 -2.86
C SER A 424 21.82 21.50 -1.40
N ALA A 425 22.61 20.87 -0.51
CA ALA A 425 22.57 21.11 0.93
C ALA A 425 24.02 21.26 1.41
N ALA A 426 24.38 22.40 1.95
CA ALA A 426 25.75 22.74 2.36
C ALA A 426 25.74 23.46 3.73
N PRO A 427 26.85 23.58 4.45
CA PRO A 427 26.92 24.41 5.64
C PRO A 427 26.44 25.86 5.34
N ALA A 428 25.60 26.41 6.21
CA ALA A 428 25.10 27.77 6.08
C ALA A 428 26.24 28.81 6.18
N VAL A 429 26.18 29.84 5.36
CA VAL A 429 27.18 30.89 5.32
C VAL A 429 26.50 32.27 5.53
N GLY A 430 26.78 32.88 6.68
CA GLY A 430 26.16 34.15 7.08
C GLY A 430 24.75 33.92 7.67
N ASP A 431 24.08 35.05 8.02
CA ASP A 431 22.83 34.99 8.79
C ASP A 431 21.59 35.44 7.99
N ALA A 432 21.77 35.95 6.77
CA ALA A 432 20.66 36.48 5.96
C ALA A 432 19.97 35.38 5.17
N TYR A 433 18.99 34.71 5.77
CA TYR A 433 18.10 33.72 5.19
C TYR A 433 16.65 34.01 5.61
N PRO A 434 15.63 33.67 4.77
CA PRO A 434 15.74 33.16 3.41
C PRO A 434 16.23 34.22 2.42
N ARG A 435 16.84 33.80 1.30
CA ARG A 435 17.30 34.73 0.26
C ARG A 435 17.11 34.15 -1.14
N VAL A 436 16.84 35.03 -2.11
CA VAL A 436 16.86 34.70 -3.55
C VAL A 436 18.29 34.82 -4.04
N VAL A 437 18.85 33.77 -4.62
CA VAL A 437 20.22 33.75 -5.13
C VAL A 437 20.30 33.76 -6.65
N GLU A 438 19.23 33.34 -7.33
CA GLU A 438 19.15 33.35 -8.78
C GLU A 438 17.67 33.48 -9.23
N SER A 439 17.46 34.20 -10.34
CA SER A 439 16.13 34.42 -10.92
C SER A 439 16.20 34.31 -12.43
N HIS A 440 15.18 33.66 -13.03
CA HIS A 440 15.04 33.56 -14.47
C HIS A 440 13.58 33.76 -14.88
N GLY A 441 13.40 34.54 -15.96
CA GLY A 441 12.08 34.91 -16.45
C GLY A 441 11.37 35.95 -15.58
N GLN A 442 10.48 36.71 -16.20
CA GLN A 442 9.59 37.61 -15.48
C GLN A 442 8.45 36.80 -14.82
N ALA A 443 8.19 37.03 -13.55
CA ALA A 443 7.04 36.46 -12.90
C ALA A 443 5.73 36.97 -13.55
N PRO A 444 4.79 36.13 -13.89
CA PRO A 444 3.47 36.57 -14.32
C PRO A 444 2.76 37.24 -13.14
N PRO A 445 1.80 38.15 -13.41
CA PRO A 445 0.94 38.66 -12.34
C PRO A 445 0.20 37.48 -11.70
N GLN A 446 -0.04 37.56 -10.40
CA GLN A 446 -0.78 36.50 -9.66
C GLN A 446 -2.16 36.27 -10.26
N TYR A 447 -2.85 37.37 -10.62
CA TYR A 447 -4.14 37.37 -11.29
C TYR A 447 -3.98 37.96 -12.67
N PRO A 448 -4.15 37.23 -13.78
CA PRO A 448 -4.20 37.82 -15.12
C PRO A 448 -5.44 38.73 -15.19
N ASN A 449 -5.24 39.96 -15.70
CA ASN A 449 -6.32 40.89 -15.98
C ASN A 449 -7.24 40.28 -17.07
N LEU A 450 -8.40 39.75 -16.68
CA LEU A 450 -9.41 39.28 -17.61
C LEU A 450 -10.18 40.41 -18.31
N GLU A 451 -9.85 41.69 -18.00
CA GLU A 451 -10.53 42.85 -18.55
C GLU A 451 -9.99 43.30 -19.93
N GLU A 452 -8.86 42.79 -20.39
CA GLU A 452 -8.27 43.22 -21.68
C GLU A 452 -8.75 42.40 -22.89
N ASP A 453 -9.46 41.30 -22.72
CA ASP A 453 -9.91 40.45 -23.83
C ASP A 453 -11.39 40.68 -24.28
N TRP A 454 -12.11 41.70 -23.72
CA TRP A 454 -13.53 41.90 -24.05
C TRP A 454 -13.84 43.10 -24.91
N ASP A 455 -12.83 43.92 -25.32
CA ASP A 455 -13.03 45.17 -26.04
C ASP A 455 -12.87 45.13 -27.57
N ASP A 456 -12.63 43.97 -28.22
CA ASP A 456 -12.38 43.88 -29.66
C ASP A 456 -13.47 43.20 -30.52
N GLU A 457 -14.69 42.96 -30.00
CA GLU A 457 -15.79 42.42 -30.85
C GLU A 457 -17.07 43.25 -30.87
N GLU A 458 -17.03 44.57 -30.69
CA GLU A 458 -18.13 45.44 -31.11
C GLU A 458 -17.56 46.53 -32.00
N ASP A 459 -17.65 46.31 -33.36
CA ASP A 459 -17.91 47.28 -34.41
C ASP A 459 -17.47 46.75 -35.79
N GLU A 460 -18.27 45.89 -36.42
CA GLU A 460 -18.42 45.86 -37.89
C GLU A 460 -19.86 45.44 -38.24
N GLU A 461 -20.70 46.48 -38.47
CA GLU A 461 -21.89 46.33 -39.32
C GLU A 461 -21.52 46.37 -40.80
#